data_4fb1bfa2a3e99ebb178ac2f5ed97af62
#
_entry.id   4fb1bfa2a3e99ebb178ac2f5ed97af62
#
_cell.length_a   1.000
_cell.length_b   1.000
_cell.length_c   1.000
_cell.angle_alpha   90.00
_cell.angle_beta   90.00
_cell.angle_gamma   90.00
#
_symmetry.space_group_name_H-M   'P 1'
#
loop_
_entity.id
_entity.type
_entity.pdbx_description
1 polymer ?
#
loop_
_entity_poly.entity_id
_entity_poly.type
_entity_poly.pdbx_seq_one_letter_code
_entity_poly.pdbx_strand_id
1 'polypeptide(L)'
;MPDSAPILQVENVFAGYVKDLDILQGVNFRVEPGELVAVIGPNGAGKSTLAKTIFGLLTPHSGSILFQGQNIAGFKSDAIVQQGMCYVPQIANVFRSLTVEENLEMGAFVLDQPIQALKDEIFTRFPKLAERRKQRAGTLSGGERQMLAMGRALMLKPSLLLLDEPSAALSPILVNSVFEQIREINRQGTAIVLVEQNARKALEMADRGYVLEAGKDRFEGRGSDLLNDPKVGELYLGAAKAH
;
A
#
# COMPACT_ATOMS: atom_id res chain seq x y z
N MET A 1 5.21 -24.99 -10.21
CA MET A 1 3.86 -24.88 -9.61
C MET A 1 2.97 -24.31 -10.68
N PRO A 2 1.71 -24.76 -10.84
CA PRO A 2 0.83 -24.13 -11.82
C PRO A 2 0.71 -22.65 -11.49
N ASP A 3 0.77 -21.80 -12.53
CA ASP A 3 0.58 -20.37 -12.39
C ASP A 3 -0.74 -20.09 -11.67
N SER A 4 -0.68 -19.73 -10.41
CA SER A 4 -1.85 -19.22 -9.70
C SER A 4 -2.24 -17.90 -10.36
N ALA A 5 -3.53 -17.70 -10.61
CA ALA A 5 -3.99 -16.43 -11.15
C ALA A 5 -3.58 -15.28 -10.20
N PRO A 6 -3.16 -14.13 -10.73
CA PRO A 6 -2.77 -12.97 -9.91
C PRO A 6 -3.94 -12.55 -9.00
N ILE A 7 -3.61 -12.12 -7.78
CA ILE A 7 -4.61 -11.60 -6.84
C ILE A 7 -5.15 -10.24 -7.31
N LEU A 8 -4.30 -9.46 -7.96
CA LEU A 8 -4.65 -8.17 -8.58
C LEU A 8 -4.05 -8.08 -9.98
N GLN A 9 -4.86 -7.65 -10.95
CA GLN A 9 -4.44 -7.39 -12.32
C GLN A 9 -5.07 -6.09 -12.81
N VAL A 10 -4.25 -5.18 -13.27
CA VAL A 10 -4.63 -3.87 -13.83
C VAL A 10 -4.20 -3.86 -15.28
N GLU A 11 -5.13 -3.60 -16.19
CA GLU A 11 -4.89 -3.68 -17.63
C GLU A 11 -5.30 -2.41 -18.33
N ASN A 12 -4.33 -1.77 -18.95
CA ASN A 12 -4.50 -0.59 -19.81
C ASN A 12 -5.36 0.50 -19.15
N VAL A 13 -5.09 0.79 -17.86
CA VAL A 13 -5.90 1.71 -17.05
C VAL A 13 -5.52 3.16 -17.33
N PHE A 14 -6.55 3.95 -17.68
CA PHE A 14 -6.50 5.41 -17.77
C PHE A 14 -7.34 6.00 -16.66
N ALA A 15 -6.78 6.94 -15.90
CA ALA A 15 -7.47 7.59 -14.79
C ALA A 15 -6.91 8.97 -14.48
N GLY A 16 -7.77 9.87 -14.02
CA GLY A 16 -7.41 11.23 -13.62
C GLY A 16 -8.48 11.85 -12.72
N TYR A 17 -8.15 12.95 -12.06
CA TYR A 17 -9.07 13.65 -11.16
C TYR A 17 -10.05 14.57 -11.91
N VAL A 18 -9.73 14.88 -13.15
CA VAL A 18 -10.53 15.77 -14.02
C VAL A 18 -10.86 14.99 -15.29
N LYS A 19 -12.08 15.15 -15.78
CA LYS A 19 -12.50 14.55 -17.03
C LYS A 19 -11.56 14.97 -18.18
N ASP A 20 -11.22 14.04 -19.05
CA ASP A 20 -10.33 14.22 -20.19
C ASP A 20 -8.88 14.62 -19.86
N LEU A 21 -8.48 14.50 -18.57
CA LEU A 21 -7.10 14.69 -18.11
C LEU A 21 -6.61 13.48 -17.35
N ASP A 22 -6.00 12.54 -18.08
CA ASP A 22 -5.47 11.32 -17.51
C ASP A 22 -4.09 11.49 -16.90
N ILE A 23 -3.99 11.19 -15.60
CA ILE A 23 -2.73 11.04 -14.89
C ILE A 23 -2.13 9.66 -15.14
N LEU A 24 -2.97 8.61 -15.15
CA LEU A 24 -2.56 7.27 -15.57
C LEU A 24 -2.87 7.09 -17.05
N GLN A 25 -1.91 6.62 -17.81
CA GLN A 25 -1.95 6.59 -19.27
C GLN A 25 -1.69 5.18 -19.80
N GLY A 26 -2.64 4.24 -19.54
CA GLY A 26 -2.55 2.87 -19.99
C GLY A 26 -1.64 2.01 -19.12
N VAL A 27 -1.74 2.17 -17.78
CA VAL A 27 -0.92 1.42 -16.82
C VAL A 27 -1.32 -0.04 -16.80
N ASN A 28 -0.30 -0.92 -16.82
CA ASN A 28 -0.42 -2.36 -16.58
C ASN A 28 0.31 -2.70 -15.29
N PHE A 29 -0.32 -3.52 -14.44
CA PHE A 29 0.20 -3.83 -13.13
C PHE A 29 -0.40 -5.15 -12.64
N ARG A 30 0.39 -5.99 -11.97
CA ARG A 30 -0.10 -7.24 -11.39
C ARG A 30 0.56 -7.55 -10.06
N VAL A 31 -0.15 -8.29 -9.23
CA VAL A 31 0.32 -8.80 -7.94
C VAL A 31 -0.10 -10.25 -7.81
N GLU A 32 0.83 -11.11 -7.47
CA GLU A 32 0.54 -12.51 -7.16
C GLU A 32 0.11 -12.68 -5.69
N PRO A 33 -0.60 -13.76 -5.32
CA PRO A 33 -0.94 -14.03 -3.91
C PRO A 33 0.31 -14.05 -3.02
N GLY A 34 0.30 -13.26 -1.94
CA GLY A 34 1.41 -13.16 -0.99
C GLY A 34 2.63 -12.39 -1.50
N GLU A 35 2.60 -11.84 -2.72
CA GLU A 35 3.70 -11.05 -3.29
C GLU A 35 3.78 -9.66 -2.65
N LEU A 36 5.00 -9.16 -2.42
CA LEU A 36 5.26 -7.76 -2.10
C LEU A 36 5.74 -7.04 -3.36
N VAL A 37 4.92 -6.12 -3.87
CA VAL A 37 5.20 -5.35 -5.07
C VAL A 37 5.45 -3.89 -4.70
N ALA A 38 6.61 -3.35 -5.09
CA ALA A 38 6.94 -1.94 -4.93
C ALA A 38 6.55 -1.13 -6.17
N VAL A 39 5.89 0.00 -5.97
CA VAL A 39 5.64 1.03 -6.99
C VAL A 39 6.46 2.26 -6.67
N ILE A 40 7.47 2.53 -7.47
CA ILE A 40 8.39 3.65 -7.31
C ILE A 40 8.30 4.62 -8.50
N GLY A 41 8.92 5.76 -8.36
CA GLY A 41 8.96 6.80 -9.40
C GLY A 41 8.98 8.21 -8.81
N PRO A 42 9.22 9.24 -9.63
CA PRO A 42 9.29 10.62 -9.18
C PRO A 42 7.94 11.12 -8.61
N ASN A 43 7.99 12.28 -7.94
CA ASN A 43 6.78 12.96 -7.52
C ASN A 43 5.94 13.34 -8.75
N GLY A 44 4.63 13.13 -8.68
CA GLY A 44 3.72 13.37 -9.81
C GLY A 44 3.70 12.26 -10.87
N ALA A 45 4.43 11.16 -10.70
CA ALA A 45 4.43 10.04 -11.65
C ALA A 45 3.10 9.28 -11.75
N GLY A 46 2.16 9.49 -10.79
CA GLY A 46 0.88 8.78 -10.76
C GLY A 46 0.78 7.66 -9.73
N LYS A 47 1.79 7.46 -8.88
CA LYS A 47 1.83 6.35 -7.90
C LYS A 47 0.61 6.30 -6.98
N SER A 48 0.33 7.39 -6.25
CA SER A 48 -0.85 7.46 -5.37
C SER A 48 -2.16 7.46 -6.16
N THR A 49 -2.15 7.96 -7.41
CA THR A 49 -3.30 7.88 -8.31
C THR A 49 -3.59 6.42 -8.66
N LEU A 50 -2.57 5.61 -8.96
CA LEU A 50 -2.72 4.18 -9.19
C LEU A 50 -3.33 3.48 -7.96
N ALA A 51 -2.77 3.68 -6.77
CA ALA A 51 -3.29 3.08 -5.54
C ALA A 51 -4.76 3.48 -5.28
N LYS A 52 -5.11 4.76 -5.46
CA LYS A 52 -6.48 5.27 -5.30
C LYS A 52 -7.44 4.71 -6.34
N THR A 53 -6.98 4.54 -7.59
CA THR A 53 -7.79 3.96 -8.67
C THR A 53 -8.07 2.48 -8.39
N ILE A 54 -7.06 1.71 -7.98
CA ILE A 54 -7.22 0.30 -7.58
C ILE A 54 -8.21 0.18 -6.42
N PHE A 55 -8.14 1.06 -5.44
CA PHE A 55 -9.00 1.02 -4.25
C PHE A 55 -10.39 1.66 -4.45
N GLY A 56 -10.74 2.11 -5.65
CA GLY A 56 -12.05 2.68 -5.95
C GLY A 56 -12.31 4.07 -5.38
N LEU A 57 -11.26 4.81 -4.97
CA LEU A 57 -11.34 6.23 -4.61
C LEU A 57 -11.32 7.14 -5.83
N LEU A 58 -10.88 6.60 -6.96
CA LEU A 58 -10.89 7.25 -8.25
C LEU A 58 -11.37 6.25 -9.30
N THR A 59 -12.40 6.61 -10.05
CA THR A 59 -12.95 5.75 -11.10
C THR A 59 -12.06 5.83 -12.34
N PRO A 60 -11.58 4.69 -12.91
CA PRO A 60 -10.85 4.71 -14.17
C PRO A 60 -11.74 5.18 -15.31
N HIS A 61 -11.19 5.90 -16.27
CA HIS A 61 -11.88 6.31 -17.49
C HIS A 61 -11.96 5.15 -18.50
N SER A 62 -10.95 4.27 -18.49
CA SER A 62 -10.90 3.05 -19.30
C SER A 62 -9.93 2.03 -18.71
N GLY A 63 -9.93 0.83 -19.27
CA GLY A 63 -9.16 -0.32 -18.78
C GLY A 63 -9.94 -1.19 -17.82
N SER A 64 -9.29 -2.21 -17.27
CA SER A 64 -9.88 -3.14 -16.31
C SER A 64 -9.01 -3.27 -15.04
N ILE A 65 -9.67 -3.55 -13.92
CA ILE A 65 -9.02 -3.86 -12.64
C ILE A 65 -9.66 -5.14 -12.11
N LEU A 66 -8.92 -6.23 -12.17
CA LEU A 66 -9.38 -7.52 -11.68
C LEU A 66 -8.79 -7.77 -10.29
N PHE A 67 -9.62 -7.99 -9.30
CA PHE A 67 -9.22 -8.42 -7.97
C PHE A 67 -9.84 -9.79 -7.67
N GLN A 68 -8.99 -10.77 -7.38
CA GLN A 68 -9.41 -12.17 -7.22
C GLN A 68 -10.26 -12.68 -8.40
N GLY A 69 -9.92 -12.26 -9.61
CA GLY A 69 -10.64 -12.62 -10.85
C GLY A 69 -11.92 -11.83 -11.13
N GLN A 70 -12.38 -10.98 -10.20
CA GLN A 70 -13.55 -10.13 -10.40
C GLN A 70 -13.14 -8.72 -10.87
N ASN A 71 -13.80 -8.20 -11.91
CA ASN A 71 -13.57 -6.81 -12.32
C ASN A 71 -14.21 -5.86 -11.30
N ILE A 72 -13.37 -5.06 -10.64
CA ILE A 72 -13.76 -4.07 -9.63
C ILE A 72 -13.67 -2.62 -10.13
N ALA A 73 -13.37 -2.42 -11.42
CA ALA A 73 -13.32 -1.08 -12.01
C ALA A 73 -14.64 -0.35 -11.79
N GLY A 74 -14.59 0.82 -11.14
CA GLY A 74 -15.79 1.60 -10.77
C GLY A 74 -16.53 1.12 -9.51
N PHE A 75 -16.07 0.09 -8.82
CA PHE A 75 -16.61 -0.25 -7.50
C PHE A 75 -16.27 0.84 -6.50
N LYS A 76 -17.16 1.04 -5.52
CA LYS A 76 -16.87 1.88 -4.36
C LYS A 76 -15.92 1.17 -3.39
N SER A 77 -15.13 1.93 -2.66
CA SER A 77 -14.13 1.39 -1.73
C SER A 77 -14.71 0.50 -0.63
N ASP A 78 -15.94 0.74 -0.19
CA ASP A 78 -16.64 -0.12 0.79
C ASP A 78 -16.86 -1.54 0.26
N ALA A 79 -17.29 -1.68 -1.01
CA ALA A 79 -17.44 -2.98 -1.66
C ALA A 79 -16.08 -3.69 -1.88
N ILE A 80 -15.03 -2.94 -2.18
CA ILE A 80 -13.67 -3.48 -2.34
C ILE A 80 -13.11 -3.97 -0.99
N VAL A 81 -13.35 -3.23 0.09
CA VAL A 81 -12.98 -3.65 1.45
C VAL A 81 -13.64 -4.97 1.83
N GLN A 82 -14.91 -5.16 1.52
CA GLN A 82 -15.64 -6.41 1.78
C GLN A 82 -15.06 -7.61 1.02
N GLN A 83 -14.38 -7.38 -0.11
CA GLN A 83 -13.66 -8.43 -0.84
C GLN A 83 -12.27 -8.75 -0.28
N GLY A 84 -11.82 -8.02 0.75
CA GLY A 84 -10.54 -8.28 1.41
C GLY A 84 -9.37 -7.45 0.92
N MET A 85 -9.59 -6.29 0.29
CA MET A 85 -8.55 -5.31 0.01
C MET A 85 -8.64 -4.15 0.99
N CYS A 86 -7.50 -3.74 1.57
CA CYS A 86 -7.41 -2.55 2.42
C CYS A 86 -6.40 -1.53 1.87
N TYR A 87 -6.62 -0.26 2.20
CA TYR A 87 -5.76 0.84 1.79
C TYR A 87 -5.38 1.71 2.99
N VAL A 88 -4.09 1.98 3.13
CA VAL A 88 -3.53 2.91 4.12
C VAL A 88 -2.99 4.13 3.38
N PRO A 89 -3.67 5.28 3.45
CA PRO A 89 -3.22 6.50 2.77
C PRO A 89 -2.03 7.13 3.49
N GLN A 90 -1.26 7.94 2.76
CA GLN A 90 -0.12 8.71 3.28
C GLN A 90 -0.52 9.65 4.43
N ILE A 91 -1.65 10.33 4.28
CA ILE A 91 -2.17 11.33 5.23
C ILE A 91 -3.58 10.99 5.69
N ALA A 92 -4.01 11.56 6.81
CA ALA A 92 -5.34 11.35 7.39
C ALA A 92 -5.65 9.87 7.65
N ASN A 93 -4.63 9.09 7.95
CA ASN A 93 -4.68 7.64 8.09
C ASN A 93 -5.22 7.14 9.45
N VAL A 94 -5.49 8.04 10.42
CA VAL A 94 -6.09 7.72 11.73
C VAL A 94 -7.12 8.77 12.15
N PHE A 95 -8.09 8.36 12.98
CA PHE A 95 -9.05 9.25 13.61
C PHE A 95 -8.42 9.89 14.85
N ARG A 96 -7.91 11.10 14.73
CA ARG A 96 -7.11 11.79 15.76
C ARG A 96 -7.84 12.02 17.08
N SER A 97 -9.16 12.20 17.06
CA SER A 97 -9.99 12.42 18.24
C SER A 97 -10.30 11.15 19.02
N LEU A 98 -10.19 9.99 18.36
CA LEU A 98 -10.42 8.68 18.95
C LEU A 98 -9.14 8.16 19.62
N THR A 99 -9.30 7.26 20.58
CA THR A 99 -8.21 6.50 21.19
C THR A 99 -7.61 5.49 20.20
N VAL A 100 -6.48 4.90 20.56
CA VAL A 100 -5.86 3.80 19.81
C VAL A 100 -6.86 2.64 19.66
N GLU A 101 -7.50 2.23 20.74
CA GLU A 101 -8.43 1.12 20.74
C GLU A 101 -9.67 1.41 19.89
N GLU A 102 -10.28 2.58 20.02
CA GLU A 102 -11.41 3.01 19.19
C GLU A 102 -11.05 3.10 17.70
N ASN A 103 -9.80 3.49 17.37
CA ASN A 103 -9.33 3.45 15.98
C ASN A 103 -9.31 2.02 15.42
N LEU A 104 -8.88 1.03 16.22
CA LEU A 104 -8.92 -0.38 15.80
C LEU A 104 -10.37 -0.85 15.63
N GLU A 105 -11.26 -0.50 16.54
CA GLU A 105 -12.70 -0.81 16.45
C GLU A 105 -13.32 -0.25 15.17
N MET A 106 -12.97 0.98 14.80
CA MET A 106 -13.37 1.57 13.52
C MET A 106 -12.85 0.80 12.31
N GLY A 107 -11.68 0.15 12.43
CA GLY A 107 -11.15 -0.72 11.38
C GLY A 107 -11.97 -1.99 11.15
N ALA A 108 -12.67 -2.45 12.18
CA ALA A 108 -13.51 -3.65 12.15
C ALA A 108 -15.01 -3.33 11.99
N PHE A 109 -15.39 -2.08 11.71
CA PHE A 109 -16.78 -1.62 11.70
C PHE A 109 -17.71 -2.43 10.77
N VAL A 110 -17.17 -3.02 9.72
CA VAL A 110 -17.93 -3.82 8.74
C VAL A 110 -18.09 -5.29 9.16
N LEU A 111 -17.48 -5.71 10.28
CA LEU A 111 -17.54 -7.08 10.78
C LEU A 111 -18.73 -7.25 11.74
N ASP A 112 -19.57 -8.22 11.46
CA ASP A 112 -20.66 -8.62 12.35
C ASP A 112 -20.25 -9.81 13.24
N GLN A 113 -19.14 -9.62 13.99
CA GLN A 113 -18.59 -10.63 14.91
C GLN A 113 -17.81 -9.98 16.06
N PRO A 114 -17.58 -10.70 17.18
CA PRO A 114 -16.74 -10.20 18.26
C PRO A 114 -15.32 -9.91 17.78
N ILE A 115 -14.84 -8.68 18.03
CA ILE A 115 -13.54 -8.20 17.51
C ILE A 115 -12.40 -8.26 18.55
N GLN A 116 -12.67 -8.75 19.77
CA GLN A 116 -11.68 -8.74 20.84
C GLN A 116 -10.41 -9.52 20.47
N ALA A 117 -10.57 -10.72 19.91
CA ALA A 117 -9.43 -11.55 19.47
C ALA A 117 -8.59 -10.85 18.39
N LEU A 118 -9.24 -10.12 17.47
CA LEU A 118 -8.55 -9.32 16.45
C LEU A 118 -7.75 -8.17 17.08
N LYS A 119 -8.34 -7.45 18.04
CA LYS A 119 -7.63 -6.39 18.78
C LYS A 119 -6.41 -6.95 19.51
N ASP A 120 -6.55 -8.10 20.17
CA ASP A 120 -5.45 -8.73 20.92
C ASP A 120 -4.31 -9.18 19.97
N GLU A 121 -4.65 -9.67 18.77
CA GLU A 121 -3.66 -9.98 17.72
C GLU A 121 -2.90 -8.70 17.29
N ILE A 122 -3.61 -7.59 17.03
CA ILE A 122 -3.00 -6.31 16.68
C ILE A 122 -2.13 -5.78 17.81
N PHE A 123 -2.57 -5.84 19.07
CA PHE A 123 -1.78 -5.40 20.20
C PHE A 123 -0.55 -6.27 20.47
N THR A 124 -0.62 -7.56 20.17
CA THR A 124 0.54 -8.46 20.20
C THR A 124 1.56 -8.08 19.14
N ARG A 125 1.11 -7.74 17.93
CA ARG A 125 1.96 -7.29 16.82
C ARG A 125 2.59 -5.93 17.07
N PHE A 126 1.84 -4.99 17.65
CA PHE A 126 2.25 -3.62 17.92
C PHE A 126 2.23 -3.30 19.44
N PRO A 127 3.22 -3.80 20.23
CA PRO A 127 3.20 -3.65 21.69
C PRO A 127 3.11 -2.19 22.15
N LYS A 128 3.73 -1.24 21.42
CA LYS A 128 3.63 0.19 21.71
C LYS A 128 2.22 0.73 21.62
N LEU A 129 1.38 0.16 20.76
CA LEU A 129 -0.04 0.52 20.69
C LEU A 129 -0.81 -0.07 21.88
N ALA A 130 -0.43 -1.28 22.32
CA ALA A 130 -1.03 -1.92 23.48
C ALA A 130 -0.82 -1.07 24.76
N GLU A 131 0.39 -0.53 24.98
CA GLU A 131 0.73 0.35 26.10
C GLU A 131 -0.09 1.65 26.07
N ARG A 132 -0.56 2.07 24.90
CA ARG A 132 -1.24 3.35 24.64
C ARG A 132 -2.72 3.21 24.27
N ARG A 133 -3.36 2.06 24.58
CA ARG A 133 -4.74 1.73 24.16
C ARG A 133 -5.74 2.86 24.33
N LYS A 134 -5.67 3.54 25.50
CA LYS A 134 -6.59 4.62 25.89
C LYS A 134 -6.08 6.02 25.48
N GLN A 135 -4.91 6.12 24.85
CA GLN A 135 -4.34 7.40 24.41
C GLN A 135 -5.03 7.84 23.10
N ARG A 136 -5.31 9.13 22.97
CA ARG A 136 -5.86 9.69 21.74
C ARG A 136 -4.82 9.62 20.60
N ALA A 137 -5.23 9.12 19.44
CA ALA A 137 -4.34 8.95 18.29
C ALA A 137 -3.67 10.25 17.81
N GLY A 138 -4.33 11.40 18.03
CA GLY A 138 -3.75 12.70 17.71
C GLY A 138 -2.47 13.05 18.46
N THR A 139 -2.23 12.44 19.63
CA THR A 139 -1.05 12.69 20.51
C THR A 139 0.08 11.67 20.27
N LEU A 140 -0.11 10.70 19.40
CA LEU A 140 0.91 9.73 19.02
C LEU A 140 2.00 10.37 18.14
N SER A 141 3.20 9.80 18.17
CA SER A 141 4.25 10.14 17.19
C SER A 141 3.86 9.74 15.77
N GLY A 142 4.58 10.25 14.75
CA GLY A 142 4.33 9.89 13.35
C GLY A 142 4.38 8.38 13.11
N GLY A 143 5.40 7.71 13.63
CA GLY A 143 5.56 6.26 13.48
C GLY A 143 4.48 5.46 14.21
N GLU A 144 4.07 5.89 15.41
CA GLU A 144 2.97 5.24 16.14
C GLU A 144 1.64 5.41 15.42
N ARG A 145 1.37 6.58 14.83
CA ARG A 145 0.19 6.76 13.96
C ARG A 145 0.23 5.85 12.75
N GLN A 146 1.40 5.68 12.11
CA GLN A 146 1.54 4.77 10.98
C GLN A 146 1.29 3.31 11.38
N MET A 147 1.84 2.87 12.52
CA MET A 147 1.56 1.54 13.08
C MET A 147 0.06 1.35 13.35
N LEU A 148 -0.60 2.39 13.92
CA LEU A 148 -2.04 2.35 14.18
C LEU A 148 -2.85 2.27 12.87
N ALA A 149 -2.47 3.00 11.85
CA ALA A 149 -3.13 2.96 10.53
C ALA A 149 -3.03 1.56 9.90
N MET A 150 -1.85 0.95 9.94
CA MET A 150 -1.66 -0.44 9.50
C MET A 150 -2.45 -1.42 10.37
N GLY A 151 -2.38 -1.28 11.70
CA GLY A 151 -3.16 -2.11 12.63
C GLY A 151 -4.66 -2.06 12.35
N ARG A 152 -5.19 -0.86 12.07
CA ARG A 152 -6.58 -0.66 11.70
C ARG A 152 -6.96 -1.40 10.41
N ALA A 153 -6.12 -1.35 9.39
CA ALA A 153 -6.35 -2.08 8.14
C ALA A 153 -6.30 -3.60 8.35
N LEU A 154 -5.39 -4.07 9.21
CA LEU A 154 -5.22 -5.49 9.53
C LEU A 154 -6.37 -6.10 10.36
N MET A 155 -7.22 -5.28 11.00
CA MET A 155 -8.43 -5.76 11.69
C MET A 155 -9.35 -6.58 10.76
N LEU A 156 -9.27 -6.34 9.46
CA LEU A 156 -10.07 -7.05 8.45
C LEU A 156 -9.38 -8.29 7.87
N LYS A 157 -8.14 -8.61 8.29
CA LYS A 157 -7.31 -9.70 7.73
C LYS A 157 -7.29 -9.68 6.20
N PRO A 158 -6.87 -8.57 5.59
CA PRO A 158 -6.95 -8.41 4.14
C PRO A 158 -6.06 -9.41 3.41
N SER A 159 -6.51 -9.87 2.25
CA SER A 159 -5.69 -10.65 1.32
C SER A 159 -4.72 -9.77 0.52
N LEU A 160 -5.05 -8.47 0.35
CA LEU A 160 -4.22 -7.45 -0.29
C LEU A 160 -4.24 -6.15 0.50
N LEU A 161 -3.06 -5.61 0.80
CA LEU A 161 -2.88 -4.33 1.50
C LEU A 161 -2.15 -3.33 0.60
N LEU A 162 -2.80 -2.21 0.30
CA LEU A 162 -2.19 -1.09 -0.41
C LEU A 162 -1.65 -0.08 0.62
N LEU A 163 -0.37 0.24 0.54
CA LEU A 163 0.33 1.20 1.40
C LEU A 163 0.85 2.37 0.56
N ASP A 164 0.36 3.57 0.83
CA ASP A 164 0.74 4.77 0.08
C ASP A 164 1.71 5.63 0.89
N GLU A 165 2.99 5.61 0.52
CA GLU A 165 4.11 6.30 1.16
C GLU A 165 4.14 6.16 2.71
N PRO A 166 4.12 4.94 3.24
CA PRO A 166 4.02 4.71 4.69
C PRO A 166 5.24 5.23 5.47
N SER A 167 6.37 5.47 4.81
CA SER A 167 7.57 6.01 5.43
C SER A 167 7.70 7.53 5.36
N ALA A 168 6.77 8.23 4.70
CA ALA A 168 6.86 9.67 4.49
C ALA A 168 6.92 10.45 5.81
N ALA A 169 7.80 11.45 5.87
CA ALA A 169 8.00 12.33 7.02
C ALA A 169 8.39 11.62 8.34
N LEU A 170 8.88 10.38 8.28
CA LEU A 170 9.41 9.66 9.44
C LEU A 170 10.93 9.83 9.57
N SER A 171 11.41 9.75 10.83
CA SER A 171 12.86 9.66 11.07
C SER A 171 13.43 8.34 10.53
N PRO A 172 14.74 8.27 10.21
CA PRO A 172 15.35 7.06 9.66
C PRO A 172 15.14 5.79 10.50
N ILE A 173 15.13 5.92 11.82
CA ILE A 173 14.89 4.81 12.74
C ILE A 173 13.44 4.31 12.61
N LEU A 174 12.47 5.22 12.53
CA LEU A 174 11.05 4.86 12.37
C LEU A 174 10.76 4.28 11.00
N VAL A 175 11.44 4.78 9.95
CA VAL A 175 11.37 4.20 8.61
C VAL A 175 11.74 2.72 8.65
N ASN A 176 12.87 2.36 9.25
CA ASN A 176 13.28 0.95 9.35
C ASN A 176 12.23 0.10 10.08
N SER A 177 11.71 0.61 11.19
CA SER A 177 10.66 -0.10 11.95
C SER A 177 9.39 -0.32 11.15
N VAL A 178 8.94 0.68 10.36
CA VAL A 178 7.77 0.54 9.49
C VAL A 178 8.01 -0.51 8.40
N PHE A 179 9.17 -0.49 7.74
CA PHE A 179 9.52 -1.47 6.71
C PHE A 179 9.62 -2.89 7.26
N GLU A 180 10.17 -3.07 8.48
CA GLU A 180 10.17 -4.38 9.16
C GLU A 180 8.75 -4.90 9.41
N GLN A 181 7.84 -4.04 9.89
CA GLN A 181 6.44 -4.42 10.08
C GLN A 181 5.75 -4.79 8.76
N ILE A 182 5.99 -4.05 7.68
CA ILE A 182 5.46 -4.37 6.35
C ILE A 182 5.94 -5.75 5.91
N ARG A 183 7.23 -6.04 6.07
CA ARG A 183 7.80 -7.35 5.74
C ARG A 183 7.17 -8.48 6.56
N GLU A 184 6.93 -8.24 7.84
CA GLU A 184 6.32 -9.23 8.71
C GLU A 184 4.85 -9.50 8.36
N ILE A 185 4.09 -8.45 7.97
CA ILE A 185 2.72 -8.60 7.46
C ILE A 185 2.71 -9.44 6.19
N ASN A 186 3.64 -9.17 5.27
CA ASN A 186 3.74 -9.92 4.01
C ASN A 186 4.12 -11.40 4.25
N ARG A 187 5.07 -11.70 5.14
CA ARG A 187 5.47 -13.07 5.49
C ARG A 187 4.31 -13.92 6.04
N GLN A 188 3.28 -13.29 6.57
CA GLN A 188 2.06 -13.97 7.04
C GLN A 188 1.05 -14.22 5.93
N GLY A 189 1.41 -13.94 4.68
CA GLY A 189 0.64 -14.28 3.49
C GLY A 189 -0.20 -13.14 2.91
N THR A 190 -0.23 -11.96 3.53
CA THR A 190 -0.89 -10.78 2.94
C THR A 190 -0.08 -10.28 1.76
N ALA A 191 -0.69 -10.22 0.57
CA ALA A 191 -0.08 -9.53 -0.57
C ALA A 191 -0.01 -8.03 -0.31
N ILE A 192 1.07 -7.36 -0.75
CA ILE A 192 1.29 -5.94 -0.47
C ILE A 192 1.63 -5.18 -1.75
N VAL A 193 0.95 -4.07 -1.98
CA VAL A 193 1.40 -3.02 -2.90
C VAL A 193 1.96 -1.88 -2.07
N LEU A 194 3.25 -1.66 -2.20
CA LEU A 194 3.99 -0.62 -1.49
C LEU A 194 4.33 0.52 -2.45
N VAL A 195 3.58 1.61 -2.38
CA VAL A 195 3.93 2.87 -3.06
C VAL A 195 4.93 3.61 -2.19
N GLU A 196 6.11 3.94 -2.74
CA GLU A 196 7.16 4.60 -1.96
C GLU A 196 7.98 5.60 -2.79
N GLN A 197 8.44 6.66 -2.09
CA GLN A 197 9.44 7.57 -2.60
C GLN A 197 10.86 7.07 -2.32
N ASN A 198 11.06 6.34 -1.21
CA ASN A 198 12.32 5.70 -0.88
C ASN A 198 12.51 4.44 -1.73
N ALA A 199 12.80 4.67 -3.01
CA ALA A 199 12.84 3.63 -4.04
C ALA A 199 13.81 2.49 -3.70
N ARG A 200 15.02 2.81 -3.20
CA ARG A 200 16.03 1.81 -2.84
C ARG A 200 15.49 0.84 -1.77
N LYS A 201 14.98 1.38 -0.65
CA LYS A 201 14.44 0.53 0.43
C LYS A 201 13.22 -0.27 0.00
N ALA A 202 12.35 0.32 -0.81
CA ALA A 202 11.17 -0.39 -1.32
C ALA A 202 11.58 -1.58 -2.18
N LEU A 203 12.51 -1.39 -3.14
CA LEU A 203 12.99 -2.45 -4.01
C LEU A 203 13.81 -3.53 -3.27
N GLU A 204 14.56 -3.16 -2.22
CA GLU A 204 15.34 -4.11 -1.39
C GLU A 204 14.45 -5.15 -0.69
N MET A 205 13.17 -4.85 -0.47
CA MET A 205 12.25 -5.76 0.19
C MET A 205 11.21 -6.38 -0.75
N ALA A 206 11.07 -5.85 -1.95
CA ALA A 206 10.04 -6.27 -2.89
C ALA A 206 10.46 -7.48 -3.72
N ASP A 207 9.51 -8.39 -3.95
CA ASP A 207 9.65 -9.48 -4.89
C ASP A 207 9.69 -8.94 -6.33
N ARG A 208 8.82 -7.96 -6.60
CA ARG A 208 8.67 -7.27 -7.89
C ARG A 208 8.60 -5.77 -7.68
N GLY A 209 9.12 -5.01 -8.65
CA GLY A 209 9.00 -3.56 -8.69
C GLY A 209 8.41 -3.06 -9.99
N TYR A 210 7.71 -1.96 -9.89
CA TYR A 210 7.26 -1.15 -11.02
C TYR A 210 7.79 0.26 -10.88
N VAL A 211 8.36 0.80 -11.97
CA VAL A 211 8.76 2.21 -12.04
C VAL A 211 7.72 2.96 -12.85
N LEU A 212 6.97 3.83 -12.18
CA LEU A 212 6.05 4.74 -12.82
C LEU A 212 6.74 6.05 -13.20
N GLU A 213 6.49 6.50 -14.44
CA GLU A 213 6.92 7.80 -14.94
C GLU A 213 5.84 8.40 -15.85
N ALA A 214 5.43 9.63 -15.57
CA ALA A 214 4.41 10.35 -16.34
C ALA A 214 3.16 9.50 -16.63
N GLY A 215 2.68 8.79 -15.62
CA GLY A 215 1.47 7.95 -15.70
C GLY A 215 1.61 6.63 -16.43
N LYS A 216 2.83 6.17 -16.73
CA LYS A 216 3.11 4.91 -17.44
C LYS A 216 4.05 4.02 -16.65
N ASP A 217 3.86 2.72 -16.77
CA ASP A 217 4.76 1.68 -16.25
C ASP A 217 5.99 1.55 -17.18
N ARG A 218 7.09 2.19 -16.82
CA ARG A 218 8.31 2.26 -17.63
C ARG A 218 9.23 1.04 -17.48
N PHE A 219 9.32 0.52 -16.26
CA PHE A 219 10.11 -0.65 -15.94
C PHE A 219 9.31 -1.57 -15.03
N GLU A 220 9.41 -2.86 -15.30
CA GLU A 220 8.91 -3.95 -14.46
C GLU A 220 10.03 -4.98 -14.32
N GLY A 221 10.19 -5.56 -13.14
CA GLY A 221 11.16 -6.62 -12.90
C GLY A 221 11.21 -7.04 -11.45
N ARG A 222 12.07 -8.01 -11.12
CA ARG A 222 12.36 -8.35 -9.74
C ARG A 222 12.95 -7.14 -9.03
N GLY A 223 12.64 -6.95 -7.74
CA GLY A 223 13.18 -5.84 -6.97
C GLY A 223 14.71 -5.78 -7.02
N SER A 224 15.39 -6.94 -6.90
CA SER A 224 16.85 -7.07 -7.02
C SER A 224 17.39 -6.66 -8.39
N ASP A 225 16.67 -6.96 -9.46
CA ASP A 225 17.13 -6.67 -10.83
C ASP A 225 17.02 -5.16 -11.10
N LEU A 226 15.91 -4.54 -10.68
CA LEU A 226 15.71 -3.09 -10.79
C LEU A 226 16.72 -2.29 -9.94
N LEU A 227 17.10 -2.81 -8.77
CA LEU A 227 18.16 -2.20 -7.94
C LEU A 227 19.51 -2.13 -8.63
N ASN A 228 19.81 -3.13 -9.47
CA ASN A 228 21.07 -3.26 -10.20
C ASN A 228 21.00 -2.72 -11.64
N ASP A 229 19.83 -2.28 -12.09
CA ASP A 229 19.66 -1.70 -13.43
C ASP A 229 20.29 -0.29 -13.47
N PRO A 230 21.27 -0.04 -14.37
CA PRO A 230 21.95 1.26 -14.45
C PRO A 230 21.02 2.42 -14.75
N LYS A 231 19.97 2.22 -15.57
CA LYS A 231 19.00 3.27 -15.94
C LYS A 231 18.10 3.60 -14.76
N VAL A 232 17.61 2.57 -14.05
CA VAL A 232 16.81 2.75 -12.83
C VAL A 232 17.67 3.42 -11.76
N GLY A 233 18.93 3.00 -11.61
CA GLY A 233 19.90 3.59 -10.68
C GLY A 233 20.12 5.08 -10.90
N GLU A 234 20.41 5.47 -12.15
CA GLU A 234 20.67 6.87 -12.54
C GLU A 234 19.43 7.75 -12.38
N LEU A 235 18.25 7.27 -12.81
CA LEU A 235 17.04 8.09 -12.90
C LEU A 235 16.24 8.15 -11.60
N TYR A 236 16.23 7.07 -10.80
CA TYR A 236 15.26 6.94 -9.70
C TYR A 236 15.86 6.57 -8.33
N LEU A 237 17.11 6.04 -8.29
CA LEU A 237 17.72 5.61 -7.02
C LEU A 237 18.74 6.61 -6.46
N GLY A 238 18.94 7.74 -7.14
CA GLY A 238 19.92 8.75 -6.70
C GLY A 238 21.36 8.24 -6.72
N ALA A 239 21.69 7.34 -7.62
CA ALA A 239 23.08 6.93 -7.83
C ALA A 239 23.90 8.17 -8.19
N ALA A 240 24.86 8.53 -7.34
CA ALA A 240 25.79 9.60 -7.63
C ALA A 240 26.45 9.29 -8.98
N LYS A 241 26.46 10.27 -9.90
CA LYS A 241 27.31 10.19 -11.08
C LYS A 241 28.71 9.86 -10.60
N ALA A 242 29.19 8.66 -10.89
CA ALA A 242 30.62 8.36 -10.76
C ALA A 242 31.33 9.32 -11.69
N HIS A 243 32.03 10.29 -11.11
CA HIS A 243 32.93 11.20 -11.82
C HIS A 243 34.24 10.49 -12.08
#